data_794173b7f6fa5d48a5007d785e1f26c2
#
_entry.id   794173b7f6fa5d48a5007d785e1f26c2
#
_cell.length_a   1.000
_cell.length_b   1.000
_cell.length_c   1.000
_cell.angle_alpha   90.00
_cell.angle_beta   90.00
_cell.angle_gamma   90.00
#
_symmetry.space_group_name_H-M   'P 1'
#
loop_
_entity.id
_entity.type
_entity.pdbx_description
1 polymer ?
#
loop_
_entity_poly.entity_id
_entity_poly.type
_entity_poly.pdbx_seq_one_letter_code
_entity_poly.pdbx_strand_id
1 'polypeptide(L)'
;QNVVNQRMSSIRFVQKLALTISLVILVTASAMVGLSMLSAVNERRRDIGILRSLGYTKGKVFMIFCLEAALIGVLAGSIGYLAGYGASLKILDFLTMADGARPSFVVNQLLFCAMAAPLVTIFSALYPAWKGASIEPSQALVSL
;
A
#
# COMPACT_ATOMS: atom_id res chain seq x y z
N GLN A 1 17.81 2.59 -39.80
CA GLN A 1 17.58 3.58 -38.72
C GLN A 1 16.07 3.73 -38.39
N ASN A 2 15.17 3.66 -39.36
CA ASN A 2 13.71 3.83 -39.11
C ASN A 2 13.07 2.70 -38.28
N VAL A 3 13.49 1.45 -38.48
CA VAL A 3 12.95 0.28 -37.76
C VAL A 3 13.35 0.29 -36.26
N VAL A 4 14.59 0.72 -35.99
CA VAL A 4 15.07 0.84 -34.59
C VAL A 4 14.32 1.94 -33.83
N ASN A 5 14.12 3.09 -34.49
CA ASN A 5 13.37 4.20 -33.91
C ASN A 5 11.88 3.85 -33.67
N GLN A 6 11.30 3.07 -34.58
CA GLN A 6 9.92 2.62 -34.47
C GLN A 6 9.75 1.61 -33.31
N ARG A 7 10.69 0.69 -33.12
CA ARG A 7 10.71 -0.24 -31.97
C ARG A 7 10.93 0.50 -30.65
N MET A 8 11.81 1.49 -30.62
CA MET A 8 12.06 2.32 -29.46
C MET A 8 10.82 3.14 -29.07
N SER A 9 10.07 3.67 -30.03
CA SER A 9 8.81 4.41 -29.72
C SER A 9 7.71 3.52 -29.17
N SER A 10 7.58 2.29 -29.68
CA SER A 10 6.62 1.30 -29.18
C SER A 10 6.94 0.88 -27.75
N ILE A 11 8.21 0.64 -27.43
CA ILE A 11 8.64 0.30 -26.06
C ILE A 11 8.34 1.45 -25.08
N ARG A 12 8.64 2.69 -25.47
CA ARG A 12 8.35 3.88 -24.64
C ARG A 12 6.84 4.07 -24.42
N PHE A 13 6.04 3.78 -25.43
CA PHE A 13 4.58 3.85 -25.31
C PHE A 13 4.05 2.82 -24.32
N VAL A 14 4.50 1.56 -24.41
CA VAL A 14 4.12 0.49 -23.47
C VAL A 14 4.57 0.83 -22.04
N GLN A 15 5.79 1.36 -21.87
CA GLN A 15 6.28 1.80 -20.58
C GLN A 15 5.41 2.92 -19.96
N LYS A 16 5.05 3.93 -20.77
CA LYS A 16 4.17 5.01 -20.32
C LYS A 16 2.78 4.48 -19.92
N LEU A 17 2.20 3.60 -20.72
CA LEU A 17 0.92 2.97 -20.38
C LEU A 17 1.01 2.18 -19.06
N ALA A 18 2.05 1.36 -18.90
CA ALA A 18 2.27 0.60 -17.69
C ALA A 18 2.41 1.51 -16.45
N LEU A 19 3.18 2.60 -16.56
CA LEU A 19 3.31 3.59 -15.48
C LEU A 19 1.98 4.28 -15.14
N THR A 20 1.21 4.66 -16.15
CA THR A 20 -0.09 5.30 -15.94
C THR A 20 -1.07 4.37 -15.24
N ILE A 21 -1.16 3.11 -15.68
CA ILE A 21 -2.01 2.10 -15.07
C ILE A 21 -1.56 1.84 -13.63
N SER A 22 -0.26 1.69 -13.40
CA SER A 22 0.29 1.48 -12.05
C SER A 22 -0.01 2.66 -11.12
N LEU A 23 0.04 3.89 -11.62
CA LEU A 23 -0.30 5.08 -10.84
C LEU A 23 -1.78 5.09 -10.44
N VAL A 24 -2.69 4.77 -11.38
CA VAL A 24 -4.13 4.68 -11.11
C VAL A 24 -4.42 3.60 -10.06
N ILE A 25 -3.79 2.43 -10.20
CA ILE A 25 -3.93 1.34 -9.22
C ILE A 25 -3.40 1.78 -7.85
N LEU A 26 -2.26 2.47 -7.79
CA LEU A 26 -1.68 2.96 -6.55
C LEU A 26 -2.61 3.95 -5.84
N VAL A 27 -3.20 4.90 -6.58
CA VAL A 27 -4.13 5.90 -6.03
C VAL A 27 -5.39 5.23 -5.50
N THR A 28 -5.99 4.32 -6.28
CA THR A 28 -7.20 3.60 -5.85
C THR A 28 -6.93 2.70 -4.64
N ALA A 29 -5.82 1.97 -4.61
CA ALA A 29 -5.42 1.17 -3.47
C ALA A 29 -5.18 2.03 -2.22
N SER A 30 -4.52 3.18 -2.35
CA SER A 30 -4.32 4.13 -1.25
C SER A 30 -5.64 4.65 -0.69
N ALA A 31 -6.61 4.97 -1.56
CA ALA A 31 -7.94 5.38 -1.14
C ALA A 31 -8.68 4.26 -0.40
N MET A 32 -8.59 3.02 -0.87
CA MET A 32 -9.20 1.86 -0.20
C MET A 32 -8.61 1.63 1.19
N VAL A 33 -7.28 1.72 1.34
CA VAL A 33 -6.61 1.61 2.65
C VAL A 33 -7.09 2.71 3.59
N GLY A 34 -7.18 3.95 3.11
CA GLY A 34 -7.69 5.08 3.92
C GLY A 34 -9.13 4.89 4.39
N LEU A 35 -10.02 4.43 3.50
CA LEU A 35 -11.43 4.15 3.84
C LEU A 35 -11.56 2.98 4.81
N SER A 36 -10.82 1.89 4.60
CA SER A 36 -10.80 0.72 5.48
C SER A 36 -10.34 1.10 6.90
N MET A 37 -9.27 1.90 6.98
CA MET A 37 -8.76 2.39 8.25
C MET A 37 -9.75 3.32 8.96
N LEU A 38 -10.48 4.16 8.20
CA LEU A 38 -11.53 5.01 8.75
C LEU A 38 -12.68 4.19 9.34
N SER A 39 -13.08 3.10 8.66
CA SER A 39 -14.08 2.16 9.17
C SER A 39 -13.60 1.50 10.45
N ALA A 40 -12.37 0.97 10.47
CA ALA A 40 -11.77 0.35 11.64
C ALA A 40 -11.70 1.29 12.85
N VAL A 41 -11.33 2.56 12.62
CA VAL A 41 -11.36 3.60 13.68
C VAL A 41 -12.77 3.83 14.21
N ASN A 42 -13.77 3.88 13.32
CA ASN A 42 -15.16 4.09 13.73
C ASN A 42 -15.71 2.90 14.56
N GLU A 43 -15.39 1.68 14.18
CA GLU A 43 -15.78 0.47 14.91
C GLU A 43 -15.13 0.40 16.31
N ARG A 44 -13.88 0.86 16.43
CA ARG A 44 -13.11 0.81 17.70
C ARG A 44 -13.21 2.09 18.53
N ARG A 45 -14.18 2.98 18.25
CA ARG A 45 -14.32 4.26 18.98
C ARG A 45 -14.40 4.10 20.49
N ARG A 46 -15.14 3.10 20.97
CA ARG A 46 -15.28 2.81 22.40
C ARG A 46 -13.96 2.40 23.03
N ASP A 47 -13.21 1.52 22.37
CA ASP A 47 -11.91 1.05 22.86
C ASP A 47 -10.90 2.20 22.93
N ILE A 48 -10.90 3.07 21.92
CA ILE A 48 -10.08 4.30 21.91
C ILE A 48 -10.46 5.22 23.07
N GLY A 49 -11.76 5.37 23.34
CA GLY A 49 -12.26 6.14 24.48
C GLY A 49 -11.78 5.59 25.82
N ILE A 50 -11.83 4.28 26.01
CA ILE A 50 -11.31 3.58 27.21
C ILE A 50 -9.80 3.77 27.35
N LEU A 51 -9.04 3.58 26.27
CA LEU A 51 -7.59 3.81 26.30
C LEU A 51 -7.24 5.23 26.74
N ARG A 52 -7.99 6.21 26.26
CA ARG A 52 -7.78 7.61 26.60
C ARG A 52 -8.17 7.95 28.03
N SER A 53 -9.23 7.32 28.59
CA SER A 53 -9.59 7.48 30.00
C SER A 53 -8.55 6.87 30.95
N LEU A 54 -7.80 5.85 30.48
CA LEU A 54 -6.65 5.26 31.18
C LEU A 54 -5.35 6.11 31.09
N GLY A 55 -5.42 7.30 30.46
CA GLY A 55 -4.29 8.24 30.40
C GLY A 55 -3.42 8.12 29.13
N TYR A 56 -3.85 7.37 28.11
CA TYR A 56 -3.14 7.36 26.83
C TYR A 56 -3.28 8.70 26.10
N THR A 57 -2.15 9.27 25.69
CA THR A 57 -2.12 10.52 24.92
C THR A 57 -2.57 10.29 23.48
N LYS A 58 -3.11 11.34 22.83
CA LYS A 58 -3.50 11.32 21.40
C LYS A 58 -2.38 10.77 20.51
N GLY A 59 -1.13 11.16 20.78
CA GLY A 59 0.03 10.72 20.01
C GLY A 59 0.31 9.22 20.12
N LYS A 60 0.09 8.60 21.28
CA LYS A 60 0.25 7.15 21.44
C LYS A 60 -0.81 6.37 20.65
N VAL A 61 -2.06 6.83 20.68
CA VAL A 61 -3.13 6.22 19.90
C VAL A 61 -2.86 6.37 18.39
N PHE A 62 -2.44 7.55 17.95
CA PHE A 62 -2.03 7.80 16.56
C PHE A 62 -0.90 6.85 16.13
N MET A 63 0.11 6.69 16.98
CA MET A 63 1.27 5.82 16.68
C MET A 63 0.88 4.34 16.52
N ILE A 64 -0.10 3.86 17.30
CA ILE A 64 -0.64 2.49 17.16
C ILE A 64 -1.22 2.28 15.76
N PHE A 65 -2.05 3.20 15.28
CA PHE A 65 -2.62 3.12 13.92
C PHE A 65 -1.57 3.21 12.81
N CYS A 66 -0.56 4.08 12.99
CA CYS A 66 0.55 4.16 12.04
C CYS A 66 1.38 2.88 11.99
N LEU A 67 1.60 2.24 13.15
CA LEU A 67 2.31 0.97 13.23
C LEU A 67 1.51 -0.16 12.56
N GLU A 68 0.20 -0.22 12.80
CA GLU A 68 -0.72 -1.17 12.14
C GLU A 68 -0.67 -1.00 10.62
N ALA A 69 -0.77 0.24 10.13
CA ALA A 69 -0.65 0.54 8.69
C ALA A 69 0.72 0.15 8.12
N ALA A 70 1.80 0.38 8.86
CA ALA A 70 3.16 0.02 8.45
C ALA A 70 3.31 -1.50 8.31
N LEU A 71 2.81 -2.28 9.28
CA LEU A 71 2.87 -3.74 9.25
C LEU A 71 2.09 -4.31 8.05
N ILE A 72 0.88 -3.80 7.81
CA ILE A 72 0.08 -4.17 6.64
C ILE A 72 0.84 -3.83 5.35
N GLY A 73 1.47 -2.66 5.28
CA GLY A 73 2.25 -2.22 4.14
C GLY A 73 3.44 -3.13 3.84
N VAL A 74 4.21 -3.52 4.86
CA VAL A 74 5.35 -4.44 4.70
C VAL A 74 4.89 -5.80 4.17
N LEU A 75 3.83 -6.37 4.76
CA LEU A 75 3.28 -7.65 4.32
C LEU A 75 2.75 -7.56 2.89
N ALA A 76 1.94 -6.55 2.58
CA ALA A 76 1.37 -6.35 1.26
C ALA A 76 2.45 -6.11 0.19
N GLY A 77 3.48 -5.31 0.49
CA GLY A 77 4.59 -5.04 -0.42
C GLY A 77 5.41 -6.30 -0.71
N SER A 78 5.69 -7.10 0.31
CA SER A 78 6.43 -8.35 0.17
C SER A 78 5.66 -9.40 -0.64
N ILE A 79 4.40 -9.63 -0.29
CA ILE A 79 3.52 -10.57 -0.99
C ILE A 79 3.25 -10.10 -2.43
N GLY A 80 3.02 -8.80 -2.63
CA GLY A 80 2.80 -8.20 -3.94
C GLY A 80 3.99 -8.40 -4.87
N TYR A 81 5.22 -8.21 -4.38
CA TYR A 81 6.43 -8.47 -5.16
C TYR A 81 6.55 -9.94 -5.55
N LEU A 82 6.35 -10.87 -4.60
CA LEU A 82 6.43 -12.31 -4.86
C LEU A 82 5.37 -12.77 -5.86
N ALA A 83 4.14 -12.30 -5.71
CA ALA A 83 3.05 -12.60 -6.63
C ALA A 83 3.31 -12.03 -8.02
N GLY A 84 3.79 -10.80 -8.13
CA GLY A 84 4.16 -10.15 -9.38
C GLY A 84 5.31 -10.87 -10.10
N TYR A 85 6.31 -11.30 -9.35
CA TYR A 85 7.41 -12.09 -9.88
C TYR A 85 6.92 -13.45 -10.42
N GLY A 86 6.10 -14.17 -9.64
CA GLY A 86 5.50 -15.44 -10.06
C GLY A 86 4.60 -15.32 -11.29
N ALA A 87 3.81 -14.25 -11.36
CA ALA A 87 2.98 -13.95 -12.54
C ALA A 87 3.85 -13.66 -13.78
N SER A 88 4.94 -12.92 -13.64
CA SER A 88 5.83 -12.61 -14.75
C SER A 88 6.49 -13.85 -15.37
N LEU A 89 6.85 -14.84 -14.54
CA LEU A 89 7.38 -16.13 -15.01
C LEU A 89 6.35 -16.88 -15.85
N LYS A 90 5.11 -16.99 -15.35
CA LYS A 90 4.03 -17.69 -16.07
C LYS A 90 3.66 -17.02 -17.40
N ILE A 91 3.63 -15.68 -17.42
CA ILE A 91 3.34 -14.92 -18.64
C ILE A 91 4.43 -15.16 -19.71
N LEU A 92 5.70 -15.18 -19.29
CA LEU A 92 6.82 -15.44 -20.21
C LEU A 92 6.77 -16.87 -20.76
N ASP A 93 6.48 -17.88 -19.95
CA ASP A 93 6.30 -19.26 -20.39
C ASP A 93 5.14 -19.38 -21.39
N PHE A 94 4.02 -18.69 -21.14
CA PHE A 94 2.85 -18.72 -22.01
C PHE A 94 3.09 -18.03 -23.37
N LEU A 95 3.85 -16.94 -23.39
CA LEU A 95 4.16 -16.20 -24.62
C LEU A 95 5.23 -16.87 -25.47
N THR A 96 5.77 -18.02 -25.08
CA THR A 96 6.88 -18.74 -25.77
C THR A 96 8.07 -17.84 -26.14
N MET A 97 8.18 -16.69 -25.52
CA MET A 97 9.30 -15.75 -25.71
C MET A 97 10.50 -16.14 -24.82
N ALA A 98 10.58 -17.42 -24.44
CA ALA A 98 11.51 -17.92 -23.42
C ALA A 98 12.95 -18.13 -23.92
N ASP A 99 13.31 -17.68 -25.12
CA ASP A 99 14.70 -17.72 -25.57
C ASP A 99 15.53 -16.59 -24.89
N GLY A 100 15.77 -16.74 -23.59
CA GLY A 100 16.87 -16.08 -22.90
C GLY A 100 16.54 -14.96 -21.90
N ALA A 101 15.33 -14.42 -21.84
CA ALA A 101 15.02 -13.30 -20.95
C ALA A 101 14.17 -13.73 -19.74
N ARG A 102 14.73 -14.53 -18.84
CA ARG A 102 14.06 -14.80 -17.55
C ARG A 102 14.24 -13.59 -16.63
N PRO A 103 13.14 -13.08 -16.02
CA PRO A 103 13.26 -12.04 -15.03
C PRO A 103 14.10 -12.58 -13.85
N SER A 104 15.21 -11.91 -13.55
CA SER A 104 16.02 -12.27 -12.40
C SER A 104 15.31 -11.86 -11.11
N PHE A 105 15.27 -12.76 -10.13
CA PHE A 105 14.83 -12.39 -8.80
C PHE A 105 15.85 -11.44 -8.17
N VAL A 106 15.46 -10.20 -7.95
CA VAL A 106 16.34 -9.17 -7.41
C VAL A 106 15.90 -8.85 -5.99
N VAL A 107 16.68 -9.32 -5.01
CA VAL A 107 16.43 -9.08 -3.58
C VAL A 107 16.33 -7.58 -3.26
N ASN A 108 17.10 -6.76 -3.96
CA ASN A 108 17.07 -5.31 -3.79
C ASN A 108 15.71 -4.70 -4.18
N GLN A 109 15.04 -5.24 -5.20
CA GLN A 109 13.69 -4.81 -5.58
C GLN A 109 12.64 -5.25 -4.53
N LEU A 110 12.79 -6.46 -3.96
CA LEU A 110 11.95 -6.91 -2.86
C LEU A 110 12.07 -5.97 -1.66
N LEU A 111 13.30 -5.63 -1.27
CA LEU A 111 13.55 -4.70 -0.17
C LEU A 111 12.98 -3.31 -0.46
N PHE A 112 13.13 -2.84 -1.69
CA PHE A 112 12.55 -1.56 -2.11
C PHE A 112 11.01 -1.57 -1.99
N CYS A 113 10.34 -2.61 -2.47
CA CYS A 113 8.89 -2.76 -2.34
C CYS A 113 8.46 -2.88 -0.88
N ALA A 114 9.20 -3.65 -0.06
CA ALA A 114 8.93 -3.83 1.36
C ALA A 114 9.12 -2.53 2.17
N MET A 115 9.92 -1.59 1.70
CA MET A 115 10.10 -0.28 2.32
C MET A 115 9.16 0.79 1.74
N ALA A 116 8.92 0.77 0.44
CA ALA A 116 8.06 1.76 -0.22
C ALA A 116 6.57 1.57 0.11
N ALA A 117 6.10 0.31 0.17
CA ALA A 117 4.69 0.02 0.46
C ALA A 117 4.23 0.54 1.83
N PRO A 118 4.96 0.35 2.96
CA PRO A 118 4.56 0.92 4.25
C PRO A 118 4.54 2.45 4.26
N LEU A 119 5.38 3.12 3.48
CA LEU A 119 5.30 4.57 3.36
C LEU A 119 3.96 4.99 2.75
N VAL A 120 3.55 4.35 1.66
CA VAL A 120 2.26 4.64 1.01
C VAL A 120 1.09 4.35 1.95
N THR A 121 1.10 3.22 2.66
CA THR A 121 0.03 2.85 3.60
C THR A 121 -0.03 3.79 4.80
N ILE A 122 1.12 4.23 5.35
CA ILE A 122 1.16 5.23 6.42
C ILE A 122 0.58 6.56 5.92
N PHE A 123 0.99 7.03 4.74
CA PHE A 123 0.43 8.28 4.17
C PHE A 123 -1.08 8.20 3.99
N SER A 124 -1.60 7.06 3.50
CA SER A 124 -3.04 6.84 3.33
C SER A 124 -3.78 6.79 4.68
N ALA A 125 -3.13 6.28 5.72
CA ALA A 125 -3.67 6.15 7.06
C ALA A 125 -3.55 7.42 7.93
N LEU A 126 -2.76 8.42 7.52
CA LEU A 126 -2.53 9.65 8.33
C LEU A 126 -3.81 10.36 8.72
N TYR A 127 -4.71 10.58 7.76
CA TYR A 127 -5.98 11.25 8.01
C TYR A 127 -6.89 10.45 8.96
N PRO A 128 -7.19 9.15 8.71
CA PRO A 128 -8.02 8.37 9.60
C PRO A 128 -7.37 8.16 10.99
N ALA A 129 -6.06 7.97 11.07
CA ALA A 129 -5.35 7.82 12.33
C ALA A 129 -5.43 9.10 13.18
N TRP A 130 -5.27 10.26 12.56
CA TRP A 130 -5.42 11.54 13.25
C TRP A 130 -6.85 11.76 13.75
N LYS A 131 -7.85 11.46 12.90
CA LYS A 131 -9.27 11.54 13.27
C LYS A 131 -9.60 10.60 14.42
N GLY A 132 -9.08 9.37 14.40
CA GLY A 132 -9.25 8.40 15.49
C GLY A 132 -8.63 8.87 16.81
N ALA A 133 -7.42 9.40 16.74
CA ALA A 133 -6.72 9.93 17.91
C ALA A 133 -7.40 11.18 18.54
N SER A 134 -8.22 11.90 17.78
CA SER A 134 -8.92 13.10 18.24
C SER A 134 -10.28 12.85 18.89
N ILE A 135 -10.76 11.59 18.95
CA ILE A 135 -12.04 11.22 19.60
C ILE A 135 -11.97 11.58 21.08
N GLU A 136 -12.98 12.35 21.55
CA GLU A 136 -13.10 12.71 22.96
C GLU A 136 -13.71 11.55 23.77
N PRO A 137 -13.18 11.24 24.98
CA PRO A 137 -13.68 10.15 25.83
C PRO A 137 -15.16 10.32 26.19
N SER A 138 -15.64 11.55 26.34
CA SER A 138 -17.03 11.85 26.68
C SER A 138 -18.01 11.45 25.58
N GLN A 139 -17.62 11.58 24.30
CA GLN A 139 -18.45 11.20 23.16
C GLN A 139 -18.47 9.68 22.90
N ALA A 140 -17.43 8.98 23.31
CA ALA A 140 -17.35 7.52 23.18
C ALA A 140 -18.22 6.76 24.17
N LEU A 141 -18.58 7.39 25.30
CA LEU A 141 -19.39 6.78 26.37
C LEU A 141 -20.90 7.12 26.26
N VAL A 142 -21.28 8.14 25.51
CA VAL A 142 -22.67 8.63 25.38
C VAL A 142 -23.42 7.98 24.19
N SER A 143 -22.75 7.21 23.35
CA SER A 143 -23.38 6.49 22.22
C SER A 143 -24.00 5.15 22.64
N LEU A 144 -24.75 5.18 23.79
CA LEU A 144 -25.64 4.10 24.23
C LEU A 144 -27.08 4.44 23.87
#